data_b987e7394aad26e680bd28c0051029b5
#
_entry.id   b987e7394aad26e680bd28c0051029b5
#
_cell.length_a   1.000
_cell.length_b   1.000
_cell.length_c   1.000
_cell.angle_alpha   90.00
_cell.angle_beta   90.00
_cell.angle_gamma   90.00
#
_symmetry.space_group_name_H-M   'P 1'
#
loop_
_entity.id
_entity.type
_entity.pdbx_description
1 polymer ?
#
loop_
_entity_poly.entity_id
_entity_poly.type
_entity_poly.pdbx_seq_one_letter_code
_entity_poly.pdbx_strand_id
1 'polypeptide(L)'
;MASNNSDNISASKRKRLEAEAQRKKAKQEAFRLRLTGILIGLAVLAVIVFWLIIPNAKNAYIRSHLTQPSDDYSAQLNEDGTIQDVDVTKTVTVFDPAEAIVEVTEVDQTDVQADIDSELNNHKTLETDKKLTVKDGDEINLDYVGKIDGKAFEGGSTDGAGADLTIGSGSYIDNFEEQLIGSHPGDKVTVKVTFPEDYQSEDLAGKEAEFACTVNGIYSVPEFNDKFVEENLADYAEGYKNTAEDYRRYLTDTKFDQNLESALKTYISENVKANSYPKAYLQRTKEVTRYMDEQYYAQMVSLYQQMGYPSPYADFYAYAEAKDEIDYEKVLEGKAKDTVRDDMAYQLFYQNAGLTISDDDYNAYLESTGMTEEANGKGYIMQQLMHEKVIDDLKTKVGTKTVPAEDAAAAATGATAAAAE
;
A
#
# COMPACT_ATOMS: atom_id res chain seq x y z
N MET A 1 -90.34 38.18 38.88
CA MET A 1 -89.93 37.43 40.09
C MET A 1 -89.61 35.99 39.65
N ALA A 2 -88.34 35.65 39.47
CA ALA A 2 -87.89 34.30 39.28
C ALA A 2 -86.87 34.00 40.39
N SER A 3 -87.26 33.16 41.35
CA SER A 3 -86.49 32.86 42.53
C SER A 3 -85.45 31.81 42.19
N ASN A 4 -84.23 32.11 42.61
CA ASN A 4 -83.10 31.24 42.69
C ASN A 4 -83.45 29.91 43.42
N ASN A 5 -83.35 28.79 42.75
CA ASN A 5 -83.51 27.44 43.34
C ASN A 5 -82.21 26.62 43.10
N SER A 6 -81.11 27.15 43.63
CA SER A 6 -79.81 26.48 43.47
C SER A 6 -79.12 25.96 44.76
N ASP A 7 -79.76 26.10 45.97
CA ASP A 7 -79.04 25.82 47.17
C ASP A 7 -79.71 24.82 48.14
N ASN A 8 -80.03 23.59 47.68
CA ASN A 8 -80.39 22.54 48.60
C ASN A 8 -79.89 21.12 48.20
N ILE A 9 -78.58 21.05 47.93
CA ILE A 9 -77.99 19.73 47.79
C ILE A 9 -77.53 19.29 49.20
N SER A 10 -78.10 18.20 49.69
CA SER A 10 -77.73 17.66 51.03
C SER A 10 -76.22 17.41 51.12
N ALA A 11 -75.60 17.62 52.28
CA ALA A 11 -74.16 17.42 52.55
C ALA A 11 -73.64 16.05 52.09
N SER A 12 -74.51 15.02 52.14
CA SER A 12 -74.19 13.67 51.72
C SER A 12 -74.08 13.60 50.16
N LYS A 13 -74.93 14.35 49.42
CA LYS A 13 -74.92 14.40 47.97
C LYS A 13 -73.73 15.21 47.46
N ARG A 14 -73.33 16.29 48.19
CA ARG A 14 -72.07 17.02 47.89
C ARG A 14 -70.86 16.08 48.05
N LYS A 15 -70.69 15.39 49.18
CA LYS A 15 -69.56 14.45 49.35
C LYS A 15 -69.52 13.36 48.26
N ARG A 16 -70.68 12.86 47.83
CA ARG A 16 -70.74 11.87 46.72
C ARG A 16 -70.30 12.48 45.41
N LEU A 17 -70.70 13.65 45.03
CA LEU A 17 -70.30 14.35 43.80
C LEU A 17 -68.78 14.73 43.85
N GLU A 18 -68.25 15.16 45.00
CA GLU A 18 -66.81 15.40 45.18
C GLU A 18 -65.99 14.08 45.08
N ALA A 19 -66.47 13.01 45.62
CA ALA A 19 -65.80 11.70 45.51
C ALA A 19 -65.85 11.16 44.10
N GLU A 20 -66.95 11.35 43.37
CA GLU A 20 -67.04 11.01 41.96
C GLU A 20 -66.14 11.91 41.05
N ALA A 21 -66.04 13.20 41.34
CA ALA A 21 -65.15 14.12 40.67
C ALA A 21 -63.65 13.77 40.93
N GLN A 22 -63.30 13.42 42.19
CA GLN A 22 -61.94 12.95 42.50
C GLN A 22 -61.62 11.65 41.81
N ARG A 23 -62.57 10.66 41.78
CA ARG A 23 -62.41 9.39 41.06
C ARG A 23 -62.23 9.62 39.55
N LYS A 24 -62.98 10.56 38.95
CA LYS A 24 -62.82 10.95 37.51
C LYS A 24 -61.45 11.57 37.28
N LYS A 25 -61.01 12.51 38.14
CA LYS A 25 -59.67 13.10 38.05
C LYS A 25 -58.57 12.06 38.18
N ALA A 26 -58.64 11.19 39.18
CA ALA A 26 -57.69 10.10 39.38
C ALA A 26 -57.62 9.13 38.18
N LYS A 27 -58.78 8.79 37.59
CA LYS A 27 -58.84 7.99 36.37
C LYS A 27 -58.22 8.73 35.15
N GLN A 28 -58.44 10.02 35.04
CA GLN A 28 -57.85 10.83 33.98
C GLN A 28 -56.33 11.00 34.15
N GLU A 29 -55.86 11.18 35.36
CA GLU A 29 -54.41 11.25 35.67
C GLU A 29 -53.76 9.89 35.42
N ALA A 30 -54.36 8.79 35.87
CA ALA A 30 -53.87 7.43 35.61
C ALA A 30 -53.84 7.12 34.09
N PHE A 31 -54.86 7.57 33.35
CA PHE A 31 -54.87 7.44 31.88
C PHE A 31 -53.79 8.26 31.22
N ARG A 32 -53.60 9.55 31.65
CA ARG A 32 -52.52 10.39 31.18
C ARG A 32 -51.11 9.79 31.43
N LEU A 33 -50.89 9.30 32.67
CA LEU A 33 -49.64 8.62 33.02
C LEU A 33 -49.37 7.38 32.19
N ARG A 34 -50.40 6.55 31.92
CA ARG A 34 -50.28 5.41 31.01
C ARG A 34 -50.01 5.81 29.58
N LEU A 35 -50.69 6.85 29.07
CA LEU A 35 -50.49 7.36 27.72
C LEU A 35 -49.07 7.97 27.57
N THR A 36 -48.60 8.71 28.57
CA THR A 36 -47.24 9.24 28.61
C THR A 36 -46.19 8.11 28.60
N GLY A 37 -46.39 7.06 29.40
CA GLY A 37 -45.53 5.87 29.41
C GLY A 37 -45.48 5.15 28.06
N ILE A 38 -46.63 5.02 27.38
CA ILE A 38 -46.70 4.43 26.01
C ILE A 38 -45.94 5.33 25.00
N LEU A 39 -46.13 6.64 25.08
CA LEU A 39 -45.46 7.58 24.18
C LEU A 39 -43.92 7.59 24.37
N ILE A 40 -43.48 7.53 25.61
CA ILE A 40 -42.05 7.38 25.94
C ILE A 40 -41.51 6.06 25.41
N GLY A 41 -42.24 4.94 25.61
CA GLY A 41 -41.89 3.62 25.10
C GLY A 41 -41.75 3.63 23.54
N LEU A 42 -42.73 4.26 22.87
CA LEU A 42 -42.68 4.42 21.40
C LEU A 42 -41.54 5.30 20.94
N ALA A 43 -41.24 6.38 21.67
CA ALA A 43 -40.11 7.26 21.36
C ALA A 43 -38.75 6.52 21.51
N VAL A 44 -38.58 5.75 22.58
CA VAL A 44 -37.42 4.89 22.81
C VAL A 44 -37.29 3.83 21.72
N LEU A 45 -38.41 3.17 21.37
CA LEU A 45 -38.45 2.19 20.27
C LEU A 45 -38.09 2.85 18.94
N ALA A 46 -38.60 4.04 18.66
CA ALA A 46 -38.24 4.81 17.45
C ALA A 46 -36.74 5.16 17.39
N VAL A 47 -36.15 5.52 18.52
CA VAL A 47 -34.69 5.74 18.62
C VAL A 47 -33.92 4.45 18.35
N ILE A 48 -34.34 3.34 18.96
CA ILE A 48 -33.68 2.03 18.73
C ILE A 48 -33.81 1.61 17.26
N VAL A 49 -34.98 1.76 16.66
CA VAL A 49 -35.22 1.43 15.25
C VAL A 49 -34.36 2.34 14.34
N PHE A 50 -34.36 3.64 14.60
CA PHE A 50 -33.63 4.60 13.78
C PHE A 50 -32.12 4.45 13.90
N TRP A 51 -31.57 4.26 15.11
CA TRP A 51 -30.12 4.26 15.35
C TRP A 51 -29.47 2.88 15.33
N LEU A 52 -30.20 1.80 15.57
CA LEU A 52 -29.66 0.44 15.65
C LEU A 52 -30.20 -0.51 14.56
N ILE A 53 -31.53 -0.52 14.33
CA ILE A 53 -32.15 -1.50 13.44
C ILE A 53 -32.02 -1.09 11.98
N ILE A 54 -32.34 0.17 11.63
CA ILE A 54 -32.30 0.63 10.25
C ILE A 54 -30.87 0.62 9.68
N PRO A 55 -29.83 1.16 10.36
CA PRO A 55 -28.48 1.09 9.84
C PRO A 55 -27.96 -0.35 9.70
N ASN A 56 -28.20 -1.20 10.71
CA ASN A 56 -27.79 -2.61 10.64
C ASN A 56 -28.51 -3.38 9.53
N ALA A 57 -29.81 -3.13 9.33
CA ALA A 57 -30.57 -3.74 8.24
C ALA A 57 -30.10 -3.21 6.88
N LYS A 58 -29.82 -1.90 6.76
CA LYS A 58 -29.24 -1.29 5.56
C LYS A 58 -27.88 -1.89 5.25
N ASN A 59 -26.98 -1.97 6.24
CA ASN A 59 -25.66 -2.55 6.07
C ASN A 59 -25.73 -4.04 5.69
N ALA A 60 -26.62 -4.81 6.32
CA ALA A 60 -26.85 -6.21 5.97
C ALA A 60 -27.41 -6.37 4.55
N TYR A 61 -28.31 -5.48 4.13
CA TYR A 61 -28.82 -5.46 2.77
C TYR A 61 -27.71 -5.13 1.76
N ILE A 62 -26.95 -4.07 2.00
CA ILE A 62 -25.78 -3.70 1.16
C ILE A 62 -24.84 -4.88 1.04
N ARG A 63 -24.39 -5.46 2.17
CA ARG A 63 -23.46 -6.61 2.18
C ARG A 63 -23.98 -7.82 1.41
N SER A 64 -25.29 -8.09 1.43
CA SER A 64 -25.90 -9.21 0.68
C SER A 64 -26.01 -8.98 -0.83
N HIS A 65 -25.87 -7.72 -1.29
CA HIS A 65 -25.98 -7.35 -2.70
C HIS A 65 -24.62 -6.93 -3.31
N LEU A 66 -23.55 -7.04 -2.53
CA LEU A 66 -22.22 -6.76 -3.03
C LEU A 66 -21.74 -7.83 -4.00
N THR A 67 -20.93 -7.43 -4.96
CA THR A 67 -20.19 -8.34 -5.83
C THR A 67 -19.43 -9.37 -4.99
N GLN A 68 -19.62 -10.65 -5.24
CA GLN A 68 -18.91 -11.70 -4.52
C GLN A 68 -17.49 -11.81 -5.07
N PRO A 69 -16.46 -11.98 -4.21
CA PRO A 69 -15.09 -12.16 -4.67
C PRO A 69 -14.90 -13.52 -5.35
N SER A 70 -14.03 -13.56 -6.35
CA SER A 70 -13.64 -14.80 -7.05
C SER A 70 -12.14 -14.77 -7.34
N ASP A 71 -11.46 -15.88 -7.06
CA ASP A 71 -10.06 -16.13 -7.41
C ASP A 71 -9.90 -16.81 -8.77
N ASP A 72 -10.99 -16.98 -9.52
CA ASP A 72 -10.92 -17.48 -10.89
C ASP A 72 -10.50 -16.36 -11.85
N TYR A 73 -9.20 -16.13 -11.92
CA TYR A 73 -8.61 -15.13 -12.81
C TYR A 73 -8.84 -15.41 -14.29
N SER A 74 -9.06 -16.66 -14.70
CA SER A 74 -9.26 -17.05 -16.09
C SER A 74 -10.71 -17.13 -16.52
N ALA A 75 -11.68 -16.94 -15.63
CA ALA A 75 -13.08 -16.90 -16.01
C ALA A 75 -13.31 -15.85 -17.12
N GLN A 76 -14.12 -16.19 -18.13
CA GLN A 76 -14.41 -15.34 -19.29
C GLN A 76 -13.19 -15.02 -20.19
N LEU A 77 -12.08 -15.78 -20.06
CA LEU A 77 -10.94 -15.76 -20.98
C LEU A 77 -10.84 -17.08 -21.75
N ASN A 78 -10.37 -17.02 -22.97
CA ASN A 78 -9.95 -18.16 -23.76
C ASN A 78 -8.53 -18.60 -23.32
N GLU A 79 -8.11 -19.81 -23.70
CA GLU A 79 -6.76 -20.29 -23.38
C GLU A 79 -5.64 -19.45 -24.00
N ASP A 80 -5.92 -18.70 -25.07
CA ASP A 80 -4.99 -17.77 -25.71
C ASP A 80 -4.98 -16.37 -25.09
N GLY A 81 -5.68 -16.17 -23.98
CA GLY A 81 -5.78 -14.90 -23.26
C GLY A 81 -6.79 -13.91 -23.81
N THR A 82 -7.46 -14.23 -24.91
CA THR A 82 -8.49 -13.35 -25.48
C THR A 82 -9.80 -13.41 -24.68
N ILE A 83 -10.55 -12.30 -24.66
CA ILE A 83 -11.84 -12.21 -23.95
C ILE A 83 -12.88 -13.05 -24.71
N GLN A 84 -13.60 -13.94 -23.99
CA GLN A 84 -14.57 -14.85 -24.59
C GLN A 84 -15.74 -14.09 -25.22
N ASP A 85 -16.12 -14.52 -26.44
CA ASP A 85 -17.28 -14.02 -27.17
C ASP A 85 -17.30 -12.49 -27.42
N VAL A 86 -16.12 -11.84 -27.44
CA VAL A 86 -15.97 -10.41 -27.63
C VAL A 86 -15.23 -10.07 -28.91
N ASP A 87 -15.87 -9.29 -29.77
CA ASP A 87 -15.25 -8.66 -30.92
C ASP A 87 -14.72 -7.28 -30.53
N VAL A 88 -13.44 -7.23 -30.11
CA VAL A 88 -12.83 -6.00 -29.58
C VAL A 88 -12.78 -4.86 -30.61
N THR A 89 -12.83 -5.18 -31.92
CA THR A 89 -12.87 -4.14 -32.98
C THR A 89 -14.14 -3.27 -32.93
N LYS A 90 -15.19 -3.76 -32.24
CA LYS A 90 -16.47 -3.04 -32.06
C LYS A 90 -16.60 -2.43 -30.68
N THR A 91 -15.91 -2.99 -29.68
CA THR A 91 -16.12 -2.62 -28.27
C THR A 91 -15.14 -1.57 -27.77
N VAL A 92 -13.98 -1.41 -28.42
CA VAL A 92 -12.98 -0.42 -28.05
C VAL A 92 -12.43 0.30 -29.29
N THR A 93 -11.98 1.54 -29.10
CA THR A 93 -11.26 2.33 -30.11
C THR A 93 -9.89 2.67 -29.52
N VAL A 94 -8.82 2.37 -30.27
CA VAL A 94 -7.43 2.65 -29.89
C VAL A 94 -6.85 3.73 -30.79
N PHE A 95 -5.78 4.36 -30.33
CA PHE A 95 -5.00 5.35 -31.10
C PHE A 95 -4.08 4.67 -32.14
N ASP A 96 -3.58 5.42 -33.12
CA ASP A 96 -2.52 4.96 -34.02
C ASP A 96 -1.17 5.15 -33.31
N PRO A 97 -0.43 4.05 -33.06
CA PRO A 97 0.87 4.14 -32.38
C PRO A 97 1.89 5.04 -33.09
N ALA A 98 1.82 5.12 -34.42
CA ALA A 98 2.76 5.94 -35.22
C ALA A 98 2.52 7.45 -35.05
N GLU A 99 1.33 7.86 -34.63
CA GLU A 99 0.98 9.27 -34.38
C GLU A 99 1.06 9.65 -32.89
N ALA A 100 1.22 8.65 -32.00
CA ALA A 100 1.28 8.85 -30.57
C ALA A 100 2.62 9.45 -30.12
N ILE A 101 2.56 10.46 -29.25
CA ILE A 101 3.73 11.02 -28.55
C ILE A 101 3.50 10.85 -27.05
N VAL A 102 4.32 10.01 -26.45
CA VAL A 102 4.22 9.67 -25.01
C VAL A 102 5.18 10.55 -24.23
N GLU A 103 4.70 11.26 -23.24
CA GLU A 103 5.53 12.05 -22.33
C GLU A 103 6.15 11.10 -21.30
N VAL A 104 7.48 11.03 -21.27
CA VAL A 104 8.27 10.12 -20.43
C VAL A 104 9.05 10.94 -19.42
N THR A 105 8.91 10.60 -18.15
CA THR A 105 9.68 11.25 -17.07
C THR A 105 11.18 11.06 -17.29
N GLU A 106 11.95 12.13 -17.17
CA GLU A 106 13.40 12.10 -17.22
C GLU A 106 13.96 11.17 -16.13
N VAL A 107 15.03 10.44 -16.45
CA VAL A 107 15.73 9.60 -15.48
C VAL A 107 16.53 10.47 -14.52
N ASP A 108 16.24 10.40 -13.25
CA ASP A 108 17.02 11.08 -12.23
C ASP A 108 18.39 10.39 -12.09
N GLN A 109 19.45 11.15 -12.37
CA GLN A 109 20.81 10.64 -12.29
C GLN A 109 21.24 10.37 -10.83
N THR A 110 20.53 10.94 -9.84
CA THR A 110 20.76 10.61 -8.44
C THR A 110 20.29 9.19 -8.11
N ASP A 111 19.20 8.72 -8.74
CA ASP A 111 18.74 7.33 -8.62
C ASP A 111 19.70 6.34 -9.27
N VAL A 112 20.29 6.70 -10.43
CA VAL A 112 21.33 5.91 -11.09
C VAL A 112 22.57 5.82 -10.21
N GLN A 113 22.96 6.93 -9.58
CA GLN A 113 24.10 6.93 -8.65
C GLN A 113 23.81 6.10 -7.39
N ALA A 114 22.59 6.17 -6.86
CA ALA A 114 22.19 5.36 -5.70
C ALA A 114 22.26 3.86 -5.99
N ASP A 115 21.87 3.42 -7.19
CA ASP A 115 22.01 2.02 -7.61
C ASP A 115 23.47 1.59 -7.67
N ILE A 116 24.34 2.45 -8.23
CA ILE A 116 25.80 2.22 -8.27
C ILE A 116 26.36 2.14 -6.86
N ASP A 117 25.98 3.07 -5.97
CA ASP A 117 26.47 3.09 -4.59
C ASP A 117 25.98 1.87 -3.81
N SER A 118 24.77 1.42 -4.08
CA SER A 118 24.23 0.17 -3.53
C SER A 118 25.05 -1.04 -3.98
N GLU A 119 25.39 -1.11 -5.26
CA GLU A 119 26.20 -2.19 -5.81
C GLU A 119 27.62 -2.19 -5.25
N LEU A 120 28.25 -1.02 -5.13
CA LEU A 120 29.56 -0.88 -4.49
C LEU A 120 29.51 -1.35 -3.02
N ASN A 121 28.46 -1.00 -2.29
CA ASN A 121 28.26 -1.45 -0.89
C ASN A 121 28.08 -2.97 -0.75
N ASN A 122 27.48 -3.63 -1.75
CA ASN A 122 27.38 -5.09 -1.78
C ASN A 122 28.75 -5.77 -1.90
N HIS A 123 29.73 -5.03 -2.44
CA HIS A 123 31.13 -5.49 -2.63
C HIS A 123 32.11 -4.87 -1.63
N LYS A 124 31.62 -4.21 -0.55
CA LYS A 124 32.51 -3.69 0.50
C LYS A 124 33.27 -4.82 1.19
N THR A 125 34.51 -4.56 1.58
CA THR A 125 35.38 -5.51 2.27
C THR A 125 35.79 -4.98 3.64
N LEU A 126 35.87 -5.86 4.63
CA LEU A 126 36.32 -5.49 5.96
C LEU A 126 37.86 -5.50 6.00
N GLU A 127 38.45 -4.33 6.02
CA GLU A 127 39.90 -4.13 6.08
C GLU A 127 40.40 -4.21 7.53
N THR A 128 41.41 -5.06 7.76
CA THR A 128 41.97 -5.30 9.10
C THR A 128 43.41 -4.81 9.24
N ASP A 129 43.89 -4.01 8.29
CA ASP A 129 45.25 -3.42 8.38
C ASP A 129 45.30 -2.40 9.53
N LYS A 130 46.17 -2.68 10.49
CA LYS A 130 46.40 -1.86 11.70
C LYS A 130 46.94 -0.45 11.40
N LYS A 131 47.29 -0.16 10.16
CA LYS A 131 47.68 1.19 9.75
C LYS A 131 46.50 2.08 9.41
N LEU A 132 45.33 1.51 9.16
CA LEU A 132 44.12 2.25 8.97
C LEU A 132 43.70 2.92 10.26
N THR A 133 43.09 4.07 10.15
CA THR A 133 42.58 4.86 11.29
C THR A 133 41.14 5.19 11.08
N VAL A 134 40.32 4.91 12.06
CA VAL A 134 38.88 5.22 12.07
C VAL A 134 38.66 6.75 12.01
N LYS A 135 37.81 7.20 11.09
CA LYS A 135 37.47 8.60 10.87
C LYS A 135 35.93 8.76 10.92
N ASP A 136 35.52 10.00 11.01
CA ASP A 136 34.13 10.36 10.82
C ASP A 136 33.63 9.97 9.41
N GLY A 137 32.47 9.34 9.33
CA GLY A 137 31.90 8.79 8.10
C GLY A 137 32.34 7.35 7.77
N ASP A 138 33.36 6.79 8.43
CA ASP A 138 33.77 5.40 8.19
C ASP A 138 32.72 4.43 8.72
N GLU A 139 32.45 3.38 7.97
CA GLU A 139 31.70 2.22 8.47
C GLU A 139 32.71 1.21 9.06
N ILE A 140 32.52 0.83 10.30
CA ILE A 140 33.39 -0.09 11.02
C ILE A 140 32.60 -1.31 11.50
N ASN A 141 33.28 -2.43 11.67
CA ASN A 141 32.77 -3.55 12.43
C ASN A 141 33.43 -3.58 13.80
N LEU A 142 32.65 -3.64 14.87
CA LEU A 142 33.16 -3.65 16.24
C LEU A 142 32.46 -4.69 17.12
N ASP A 143 33.19 -5.21 18.07
CA ASP A 143 32.63 -5.92 19.21
C ASP A 143 32.63 -5.00 20.43
N TYR A 144 31.59 -5.14 21.25
CA TYR A 144 31.53 -4.43 22.53
C TYR A 144 30.89 -5.26 23.64
N VAL A 145 31.26 -4.91 24.88
CA VAL A 145 30.60 -5.40 26.10
C VAL A 145 30.40 -4.21 27.03
N GLY A 146 29.13 -3.82 27.22
CA GLY A 146 28.70 -2.75 28.10
C GLY A 146 28.53 -3.21 29.55
N LYS A 147 28.90 -2.33 30.48
CA LYS A 147 28.77 -2.56 31.93
C LYS A 147 28.24 -1.28 32.59
N ILE A 148 27.38 -1.46 33.58
CA ILE A 148 26.95 -0.44 34.52
C ILE A 148 27.41 -0.90 35.90
N ASP A 149 28.13 -0.05 36.64
CA ASP A 149 28.73 -0.40 37.94
C ASP A 149 29.58 -1.72 37.92
N GLY A 150 30.27 -1.96 36.80
CA GLY A 150 31.10 -3.15 36.57
C GLY A 150 30.33 -4.43 36.24
N LYS A 151 28.99 -4.39 36.11
CA LYS A 151 28.14 -5.54 35.76
C LYS A 151 27.65 -5.41 34.34
N ALA A 152 27.78 -6.46 33.53
CA ALA A 152 27.16 -6.51 32.20
C ALA A 152 25.63 -6.50 32.31
N PHE A 153 24.94 -5.89 31.31
CA PHE A 153 23.50 -5.79 31.22
C PHE A 153 23.01 -6.40 29.91
N GLU A 154 21.76 -6.79 29.89
CA GLU A 154 21.13 -7.41 28.74
C GLU A 154 21.02 -6.40 27.55
N GLY A 155 21.36 -6.83 26.34
CA GLY A 155 21.44 -6.01 25.16
C GLY A 155 22.70 -5.11 25.06
N GLY A 156 23.60 -5.17 26.05
CA GLY A 156 24.84 -4.40 26.09
C GLY A 156 26.04 -5.09 25.45
N SER A 157 25.88 -6.22 24.74
CA SER A 157 26.99 -6.97 24.16
C SER A 157 26.69 -7.45 22.75
N THR A 158 27.72 -7.50 21.90
CA THR A 158 27.67 -8.18 20.59
C THR A 158 27.91 -9.68 20.69
N ASP A 159 28.36 -10.18 21.84
CA ASP A 159 28.73 -11.58 22.09
C ASP A 159 29.75 -12.14 21.07
N GLY A 160 30.54 -11.28 20.46
CA GLY A 160 31.55 -11.63 19.45
C GLY A 160 30.99 -11.86 18.04
N ALA A 161 29.73 -11.51 17.79
CA ALA A 161 29.14 -11.58 16.45
C ALA A 161 29.54 -10.40 15.57
N GLY A 162 30.05 -9.33 16.18
CA GLY A 162 30.32 -8.06 15.52
C GLY A 162 29.02 -7.23 15.29
N ALA A 163 29.18 -5.94 15.29
CA ALA A 163 28.14 -5.00 14.89
C ALA A 163 28.72 -3.98 13.92
N ASP A 164 28.01 -3.70 12.85
CA ASP A 164 28.40 -2.66 11.90
C ASP A 164 27.89 -1.30 12.40
N LEU A 165 28.74 -0.29 12.31
CA LEU A 165 28.48 1.06 12.80
C LEU A 165 29.13 2.07 11.88
N THR A 166 28.34 3.02 11.37
CA THR A 166 28.86 4.20 10.67
C THR A 166 29.15 5.31 11.68
N ILE A 167 30.38 5.75 11.76
CA ILE A 167 30.82 6.81 12.66
C ILE A 167 30.20 8.15 12.25
N GLY A 168 29.55 8.81 13.21
CA GLY A 168 28.82 10.06 12.96
C GLY A 168 27.37 9.88 12.51
N SER A 169 26.87 8.63 12.45
CA SER A 169 25.47 8.35 12.10
C SER A 169 24.47 8.74 13.18
N GLY A 170 24.88 8.84 14.44
CA GLY A 170 24.00 9.05 15.58
C GLY A 170 23.07 7.86 15.87
N SER A 171 23.40 6.66 15.38
CA SER A 171 22.62 5.44 15.63
C SER A 171 22.88 4.82 17.00
N TYR A 172 23.97 5.21 17.64
CA TYR A 172 24.31 4.85 19.01
C TYR A 172 24.08 6.02 19.99
N ILE A 173 24.21 5.75 21.29
CA ILE A 173 24.07 6.76 22.35
C ILE A 173 25.10 7.88 22.14
N ASP A 174 24.70 9.11 22.43
CA ASP A 174 25.56 10.30 22.29
C ASP A 174 26.96 10.09 22.86
N ASN A 175 27.96 10.54 22.12
CA ASN A 175 29.38 10.40 22.41
C ASN A 175 29.92 8.95 22.33
N PHE A 176 29.18 7.98 21.83
CA PHE A 176 29.70 6.62 21.64
C PHE A 176 30.64 6.56 20.44
N GLU A 177 30.17 7.06 19.31
CA GLU A 177 30.83 6.95 18.00
C GLU A 177 32.10 7.82 17.96
N GLU A 178 32.06 9.03 18.51
CA GLU A 178 33.17 9.97 18.50
C GLU A 178 34.39 9.46 19.25
N GLN A 179 34.19 8.64 20.31
CA GLN A 179 35.29 8.07 21.10
C GLN A 179 36.04 6.96 20.35
N LEU A 180 35.50 6.45 19.26
CA LEU A 180 36.13 5.44 18.38
C LEU A 180 37.01 6.08 17.30
N ILE A 181 36.85 7.37 17.01
CA ILE A 181 37.67 8.11 16.04
C ILE A 181 39.14 8.08 16.48
N GLY A 182 40.03 7.79 15.53
CA GLY A 182 41.47 7.71 15.77
C GLY A 182 41.94 6.30 16.22
N SER A 183 41.04 5.36 16.47
CA SER A 183 41.40 3.98 16.74
C SER A 183 41.77 3.22 15.45
N HIS A 184 42.36 2.02 15.62
CA HIS A 184 42.85 1.17 14.52
C HIS A 184 42.22 -0.23 14.60
N PRO A 185 42.13 -0.96 13.49
CA PRO A 185 41.75 -2.36 13.54
C PRO A 185 42.56 -3.17 14.55
N GLY A 186 41.86 -3.87 15.42
CA GLY A 186 42.43 -4.64 16.54
C GLY A 186 42.60 -3.85 17.83
N ASP A 187 42.36 -2.55 17.88
CA ASP A 187 42.41 -1.76 19.09
C ASP A 187 41.24 -2.06 20.03
N LYS A 188 41.55 -1.96 21.34
CA LYS A 188 40.55 -2.02 22.39
C LYS A 188 40.35 -0.63 22.99
N VAL A 189 39.14 -0.11 22.81
CA VAL A 189 38.76 1.23 23.27
C VAL A 189 37.73 1.10 24.38
N THR A 190 37.89 1.86 25.46
CA THR A 190 36.84 1.98 26.48
C THR A 190 36.02 3.23 26.20
N VAL A 191 34.77 3.02 25.78
CA VAL A 191 33.81 4.06 25.49
C VAL A 191 32.93 4.29 26.72
N LYS A 192 32.80 5.54 27.16
CA LYS A 192 31.97 5.93 28.32
C LYS A 192 30.83 6.81 27.85
N VAL A 193 29.61 6.41 28.17
CA VAL A 193 28.37 7.14 27.79
C VAL A 193 27.41 7.21 28.97
N THR A 194 26.48 8.16 28.90
CA THR A 194 25.35 8.23 29.82
C THR A 194 24.08 8.00 29.02
N PHE A 195 23.29 7.02 29.44
CA PHE A 195 21.98 6.78 28.83
C PHE A 195 21.07 8.02 29.02
N PRO A 196 20.30 8.44 28.00
CA PRO A 196 19.32 9.51 28.15
C PRO A 196 18.32 9.25 29.29
N GLU A 197 17.82 10.29 29.94
CA GLU A 197 16.81 10.16 31.01
C GLU A 197 15.48 9.54 30.52
N ASP A 198 15.18 9.68 29.23
CA ASP A 198 13.99 9.17 28.54
C ASP A 198 14.27 7.89 27.75
N TYR A 199 15.37 7.18 28.07
CA TYR A 199 15.71 5.92 27.40
C TYR A 199 14.63 4.86 27.61
N GLN A 200 14.31 4.09 26.58
CA GLN A 200 13.19 3.12 26.55
C GLN A 200 13.24 2.09 27.69
N SER A 201 14.45 1.72 28.17
CA SER A 201 14.63 0.85 29.32
C SER A 201 14.78 1.69 30.58
N GLU A 202 13.77 1.68 31.47
CA GLU A 202 13.82 2.36 32.78
C GLU A 202 15.02 1.93 33.64
N ASP A 203 15.48 0.68 33.46
CA ASP A 203 16.65 0.14 34.18
C ASP A 203 17.98 0.73 33.71
N LEU A 204 18.02 1.36 32.53
CA LEU A 204 19.20 1.96 31.94
C LEU A 204 19.14 3.49 31.93
N ALA A 205 17.96 4.09 31.94
CA ALA A 205 17.76 5.55 31.86
C ALA A 205 18.60 6.32 32.89
N GLY A 206 19.31 7.35 32.43
CA GLY A 206 20.17 8.22 33.26
C GLY A 206 21.44 7.55 33.81
N LYS A 207 21.72 6.29 33.51
CA LYS A 207 22.89 5.58 34.06
C LYS A 207 24.13 5.77 33.19
N GLU A 208 25.29 5.86 33.87
CA GLU A 208 26.60 5.81 33.21
C GLU A 208 26.96 4.35 32.87
N ALA A 209 27.44 4.14 31.65
CA ALA A 209 27.90 2.84 31.17
C ALA A 209 29.31 2.94 30.58
N GLU A 210 30.08 1.88 30.79
CA GLU A 210 31.39 1.69 30.14
C GLU A 210 31.31 0.51 29.17
N PHE A 211 31.63 0.77 27.90
CA PHE A 211 31.72 -0.25 26.87
C PHE A 211 33.17 -0.58 26.55
N ALA A 212 33.56 -1.84 26.72
CA ALA A 212 34.82 -2.34 26.23
C ALA A 212 34.65 -2.72 24.76
N CYS A 213 35.04 -1.85 23.85
CA CYS A 213 34.93 -2.00 22.41
C CYS A 213 36.22 -2.61 21.83
N THR A 214 36.09 -3.48 20.84
CA THR A 214 37.18 -3.94 19.98
C THR A 214 36.85 -3.60 18.54
N VAL A 215 37.65 -2.81 17.86
CA VAL A 215 37.49 -2.49 16.45
C VAL A 215 37.96 -3.69 15.62
N ASN A 216 37.02 -4.41 14.98
CA ASN A 216 37.36 -5.58 14.17
C ASN A 216 37.99 -5.19 12.83
N GLY A 217 37.51 -4.12 12.23
CA GLY A 217 38.00 -3.59 10.96
C GLY A 217 37.23 -2.35 10.52
N ILE A 218 37.68 -1.78 9.43
CA ILE A 218 37.01 -0.63 8.74
C ILE A 218 36.58 -1.15 7.39
N TYR A 219 35.31 -0.91 7.00
CA TYR A 219 34.83 -1.29 5.70
C TYR A 219 35.44 -0.36 4.63
N SER A 220 35.93 -0.96 3.56
CA SER A 220 36.37 -0.28 2.36
C SER A 220 35.39 -0.54 1.23
N VAL A 221 34.79 0.51 0.71
CA VAL A 221 33.94 0.43 -0.48
C VAL A 221 34.85 0.59 -1.70
N PRO A 222 34.76 -0.30 -2.72
CA PRO A 222 35.58 -0.20 -3.91
C PRO A 222 35.24 1.06 -4.73
N GLU A 223 36.19 1.54 -5.52
CA GLU A 223 35.93 2.64 -6.47
C GLU A 223 35.14 2.13 -7.68
N PHE A 224 34.12 2.88 -8.10
CA PHE A 224 33.42 2.63 -9.34
C PHE A 224 34.28 2.99 -10.56
N ASN A 225 34.83 1.98 -11.21
CA ASN A 225 35.68 2.11 -12.40
C ASN A 225 35.54 0.87 -13.29
N ASP A 226 36.18 0.89 -14.47
CA ASP A 226 36.10 -0.21 -15.44
C ASP A 226 36.58 -1.54 -14.84
N LYS A 227 37.62 -1.52 -14.00
CA LYS A 227 38.13 -2.72 -13.35
C LYS A 227 37.09 -3.34 -12.41
N PHE A 228 36.38 -2.52 -11.63
CA PHE A 228 35.31 -2.99 -10.76
C PHE A 228 34.21 -3.68 -11.57
N VAL A 229 33.77 -3.05 -12.67
CA VAL A 229 32.71 -3.61 -13.53
C VAL A 229 33.17 -4.91 -14.18
N GLU A 230 34.40 -4.96 -14.69
CA GLU A 230 34.98 -6.16 -15.31
C GLU A 230 35.11 -7.34 -14.34
N GLU A 231 35.48 -7.07 -13.09
CA GLU A 231 35.73 -8.11 -12.08
C GLU A 231 34.45 -8.59 -11.35
N ASN A 232 33.45 -7.71 -11.18
CA ASN A 232 32.30 -7.99 -10.33
C ASN A 232 30.95 -8.02 -11.06
N LEU A 233 30.82 -7.33 -12.21
CA LEU A 233 29.58 -7.14 -12.92
C LEU A 233 29.67 -7.60 -14.39
N ALA A 234 30.64 -8.43 -14.74
CA ALA A 234 30.81 -8.88 -16.12
C ALA A 234 29.53 -9.52 -16.68
N ASP A 235 29.22 -9.20 -17.94
CA ASP A 235 28.08 -9.73 -18.69
C ASP A 235 26.70 -9.38 -18.08
N TYR A 236 26.60 -8.24 -17.41
CA TYR A 236 25.36 -7.75 -16.76
C TYR A 236 24.21 -7.52 -17.75
N ALA A 237 24.50 -7.21 -19.02
CA ALA A 237 23.49 -7.08 -20.06
C ALA A 237 24.08 -7.20 -21.47
N GLU A 238 23.34 -7.84 -22.39
CA GLU A 238 23.72 -7.94 -23.80
C GLU A 238 23.76 -6.55 -24.45
N GLY A 239 24.78 -6.30 -25.28
CA GLY A 239 24.95 -5.04 -26.02
C GLY A 239 25.70 -3.94 -25.26
N TYR A 240 26.07 -4.15 -24.02
CA TYR A 240 26.88 -3.24 -23.21
C TYR A 240 28.29 -3.83 -23.02
N LYS A 241 29.28 -2.96 -22.82
CA LYS A 241 30.66 -3.36 -22.50
C LYS A 241 30.83 -3.37 -20.99
N ASN A 242 31.79 -4.16 -20.50
CA ASN A 242 32.14 -4.21 -19.09
C ASN A 242 32.98 -2.98 -18.67
N THR A 243 32.40 -1.77 -18.83
CA THR A 243 33.01 -0.48 -18.44
C THR A 243 32.06 0.27 -17.50
N ALA A 244 32.62 1.13 -16.67
CA ALA A 244 31.83 1.98 -15.75
C ALA A 244 30.86 2.91 -16.51
N GLU A 245 31.28 3.44 -17.69
CA GLU A 245 30.43 4.27 -18.54
C GLU A 245 29.25 3.48 -19.10
N ASP A 246 29.49 2.26 -19.65
CA ASP A 246 28.43 1.43 -20.21
C ASP A 246 27.50 0.87 -19.12
N TYR A 247 28.01 0.55 -17.93
CA TYR A 247 27.16 0.14 -16.81
C TYR A 247 26.23 1.27 -16.35
N ARG A 248 26.75 2.50 -16.23
CA ARG A 248 25.92 3.69 -15.93
C ARG A 248 24.86 3.92 -17.01
N ARG A 249 25.24 3.77 -18.28
CA ARG A 249 24.31 3.87 -19.41
C ARG A 249 23.24 2.78 -19.32
N TYR A 250 23.59 1.54 -19.04
CA TYR A 250 22.65 0.43 -18.85
C TYR A 250 21.62 0.74 -17.77
N LEU A 251 22.05 1.22 -16.61
CA LEU A 251 21.12 1.61 -15.54
C LEU A 251 20.19 2.75 -15.98
N THR A 252 20.75 3.74 -16.70
CA THR A 252 19.96 4.87 -17.23
C THR A 252 18.93 4.38 -18.26
N ASP A 253 19.34 3.54 -19.20
CA ASP A 253 18.48 2.99 -20.25
C ASP A 253 17.38 2.09 -19.64
N THR A 254 17.72 1.30 -18.63
CA THR A 254 16.75 0.45 -17.89
C THR A 254 15.71 1.30 -17.16
N LYS A 255 16.11 2.34 -16.47
CA LYS A 255 15.17 3.26 -15.79
C LYS A 255 14.31 4.03 -16.80
N PHE A 256 14.89 4.46 -17.91
CA PHE A 256 14.12 5.10 -18.99
C PHE A 256 13.07 4.15 -19.58
N ASP A 257 13.42 2.88 -19.79
CA ASP A 257 12.49 1.86 -20.28
C ASP A 257 11.34 1.61 -19.30
N GLN A 258 11.61 1.57 -17.99
CA GLN A 258 10.59 1.48 -16.94
C GLN A 258 9.68 2.71 -16.93
N ASN A 259 10.23 3.91 -17.06
CA ASN A 259 9.47 5.15 -17.15
C ASN A 259 8.58 5.18 -18.40
N LEU A 260 9.10 4.75 -19.55
CA LEU A 260 8.35 4.64 -20.81
C LEU A 260 7.21 3.63 -20.69
N GLU A 261 7.45 2.48 -20.07
CA GLU A 261 6.42 1.48 -19.82
C GLU A 261 5.28 2.03 -18.95
N SER A 262 5.62 2.72 -17.86
CA SER A 262 4.64 3.36 -16.97
C SER A 262 3.87 4.46 -17.73
N ALA A 263 4.55 5.28 -18.48
CA ALA A 263 3.96 6.34 -19.30
C ALA A 263 3.04 5.76 -20.39
N LEU A 264 3.42 4.66 -21.05
CA LEU A 264 2.58 3.97 -22.04
C LEU A 264 1.30 3.40 -21.42
N LYS A 265 1.38 2.78 -20.24
CA LYS A 265 0.19 2.28 -19.52
C LYS A 265 -0.78 3.43 -19.22
N THR A 266 -0.25 4.56 -18.76
CA THR A 266 -1.04 5.78 -18.52
C THR A 266 -1.62 6.32 -19.84
N TYR A 267 -0.81 6.43 -20.88
CA TYR A 267 -1.23 6.93 -22.20
C TYR A 267 -2.34 6.05 -22.81
N ILE A 268 -2.23 4.72 -22.70
CA ILE A 268 -3.28 3.79 -23.12
C ILE A 268 -4.57 4.09 -22.35
N SER A 269 -4.51 4.13 -21.02
CA SER A 269 -5.68 4.37 -20.17
C SER A 269 -6.41 5.69 -20.49
N GLU A 270 -5.68 6.74 -20.86
CA GLU A 270 -6.22 8.07 -21.16
C GLU A 270 -6.71 8.22 -22.61
N ASN A 271 -6.09 7.51 -23.56
CA ASN A 271 -6.33 7.72 -25.00
C ASN A 271 -7.10 6.59 -25.68
N VAL A 272 -7.48 5.53 -24.96
CA VAL A 272 -8.38 4.50 -25.46
C VAL A 272 -9.82 4.75 -24.99
N LYS A 273 -10.79 4.35 -25.81
CA LYS A 273 -12.20 4.58 -25.52
C LYS A 273 -13.00 3.28 -25.64
N ALA A 274 -13.65 2.87 -24.55
CA ALA A 274 -14.63 1.80 -24.61
C ALA A 274 -15.92 2.31 -25.28
N ASN A 275 -16.38 1.62 -26.31
CA ASN A 275 -17.65 1.87 -26.97
C ASN A 275 -18.78 1.10 -26.27
N SER A 276 -18.45 -0.05 -25.67
CA SER A 276 -19.33 -0.87 -24.85
C SER A 276 -18.53 -1.78 -23.95
N TYR A 277 -19.16 -2.25 -22.87
CA TYR A 277 -18.55 -3.19 -21.92
C TYR A 277 -19.23 -4.56 -22.02
N PRO A 278 -18.46 -5.63 -22.31
CA PRO A 278 -18.97 -7.00 -22.30
C PRO A 278 -19.43 -7.39 -20.89
N LYS A 279 -20.72 -7.64 -20.71
CA LYS A 279 -21.32 -7.78 -19.36
C LYS A 279 -20.71 -8.93 -18.53
N ALA A 280 -20.46 -10.09 -19.14
CA ALA A 280 -19.92 -11.24 -18.46
C ALA A 280 -18.47 -10.96 -18.00
N TYR A 281 -17.65 -10.38 -18.88
CA TYR A 281 -16.27 -10.04 -18.57
C TYR A 281 -16.18 -8.91 -17.54
N LEU A 282 -17.04 -7.87 -17.63
CA LEU A 282 -17.10 -6.81 -16.60
C LEU A 282 -17.49 -7.38 -15.23
N GLN A 283 -18.44 -8.32 -15.18
CA GLN A 283 -18.84 -8.94 -13.92
C GLN A 283 -17.68 -9.76 -13.33
N ARG A 284 -17.01 -10.59 -14.14
CA ARG A 284 -15.80 -11.31 -13.72
C ARG A 284 -14.72 -10.37 -13.22
N THR A 285 -14.45 -9.26 -13.92
CA THR A 285 -13.44 -8.30 -13.51
C THR A 285 -13.79 -7.66 -12.16
N LYS A 286 -15.06 -7.33 -11.91
CA LYS A 286 -15.51 -6.90 -10.58
C LYS A 286 -15.23 -7.94 -9.49
N GLU A 287 -15.53 -9.20 -9.75
CA GLU A 287 -15.34 -10.32 -8.80
C GLU A 287 -13.86 -10.52 -8.46
N VAL A 288 -13.00 -10.49 -9.46
CA VAL A 288 -11.54 -10.64 -9.28
C VAL A 288 -10.95 -9.40 -8.59
N THR A 289 -11.33 -8.19 -9.01
CA THR A 289 -10.87 -6.96 -8.34
C THR A 289 -11.29 -6.95 -6.87
N ARG A 290 -12.52 -7.38 -6.57
CA ARG A 290 -12.98 -7.55 -5.20
C ARG A 290 -12.14 -8.51 -4.40
N TYR A 291 -11.80 -9.67 -4.97
CA TYR A 291 -10.93 -10.64 -4.33
C TYR A 291 -9.54 -10.05 -4.03
N MET A 292 -8.95 -9.34 -4.99
CA MET A 292 -7.64 -8.70 -4.81
C MET A 292 -7.66 -7.63 -3.70
N ASP A 293 -8.70 -6.79 -3.66
CA ASP A 293 -8.87 -5.77 -2.62
C ASP A 293 -9.01 -6.43 -1.21
N GLU A 294 -9.69 -7.58 -1.11
CA GLU A 294 -9.81 -8.34 0.15
C GLU A 294 -8.48 -8.98 0.56
N GLN A 295 -7.69 -9.52 -0.38
CA GLN A 295 -6.36 -10.06 -0.09
C GLN A 295 -5.41 -8.96 0.41
N TYR A 296 -5.44 -7.79 -0.22
CA TYR A 296 -4.65 -6.65 0.24
C TYR A 296 -5.02 -6.24 1.68
N TYR A 297 -6.32 -6.19 1.99
CA TYR A 297 -6.79 -5.92 3.35
C TYR A 297 -6.29 -6.98 4.35
N ALA A 298 -6.39 -8.26 4.01
CA ALA A 298 -5.93 -9.35 4.86
C ALA A 298 -4.41 -9.26 5.14
N GLN A 299 -3.64 -8.89 4.14
CA GLN A 299 -2.19 -8.68 4.24
C GLN A 299 -1.85 -7.50 5.18
N MET A 300 -2.58 -6.38 5.03
CA MET A 300 -2.45 -5.23 5.93
C MET A 300 -2.77 -5.60 7.38
N VAL A 301 -3.86 -6.34 7.63
CA VAL A 301 -4.21 -6.81 8.98
C VAL A 301 -3.12 -7.70 9.58
N SER A 302 -2.55 -8.60 8.78
CA SER A 302 -1.43 -9.46 9.21
C SER A 302 -0.21 -8.64 9.63
N LEU A 303 0.12 -7.59 8.87
CA LEU A 303 1.23 -6.68 9.19
C LEU A 303 1.01 -5.96 10.53
N TYR A 304 -0.20 -5.41 10.76
CA TYR A 304 -0.54 -4.78 12.05
C TYR A 304 -0.39 -5.75 13.22
N GLN A 305 -0.85 -7.00 13.05
CA GLN A 305 -0.70 -8.04 14.09
C GLN A 305 0.76 -8.39 14.37
N GLN A 306 1.61 -8.47 13.33
CA GLN A 306 3.06 -8.71 13.50
C GLN A 306 3.75 -7.57 14.26
N MET A 307 3.29 -6.33 14.07
CA MET A 307 3.79 -5.17 14.80
C MET A 307 3.20 -5.04 16.21
N GLY A 308 2.31 -5.95 16.63
CA GLY A 308 1.66 -5.92 17.96
C GLY A 308 0.50 -4.94 18.07
N TYR A 309 -0.02 -4.41 16.95
CA TYR A 309 -1.15 -3.48 16.92
C TYR A 309 -2.43 -4.17 16.44
N PRO A 310 -3.62 -3.80 16.98
CA PRO A 310 -4.89 -4.22 16.40
C PRO A 310 -5.12 -3.54 15.05
N SER A 311 -5.87 -4.21 14.15
CA SER A 311 -6.32 -3.54 12.93
C SER A 311 -7.15 -2.29 13.26
N PRO A 312 -6.90 -1.15 12.58
CA PRO A 312 -7.69 0.07 12.79
C PRO A 312 -9.13 -0.05 12.25
N TYR A 313 -9.43 -1.08 11.47
CA TYR A 313 -10.72 -1.32 10.86
C TYR A 313 -11.35 -2.62 11.35
N ALA A 314 -12.66 -2.60 11.58
CA ALA A 314 -13.40 -3.74 12.12
C ALA A 314 -13.51 -4.90 11.11
N ASP A 315 -13.63 -4.59 9.83
CA ASP A 315 -13.72 -5.54 8.73
C ASP A 315 -13.30 -4.88 7.40
N PHE A 316 -13.31 -5.65 6.32
CA PHE A 316 -12.98 -5.16 4.99
C PHE A 316 -13.85 -3.97 4.54
N TYR A 317 -15.14 -3.96 4.86
CA TYR A 317 -16.03 -2.87 4.46
C TYR A 317 -15.69 -1.56 5.15
N ALA A 318 -15.44 -1.61 6.45
CA ALA A 318 -14.99 -0.44 7.20
C ALA A 318 -13.68 0.13 6.64
N TYR A 319 -12.78 -0.74 6.18
CA TYR A 319 -11.56 -0.33 5.49
C TYR A 319 -11.84 0.33 4.13
N ALA A 320 -12.65 -0.30 3.30
CA ALA A 320 -12.94 0.15 1.94
C ALA A 320 -13.70 1.49 1.94
N GLU A 321 -14.72 1.61 2.80
CA GLU A 321 -15.50 2.85 2.95
C GLU A 321 -14.66 4.00 3.52
N ALA A 322 -13.79 3.73 4.52
CA ALA A 322 -12.95 4.76 5.11
C ALA A 322 -11.87 5.28 4.15
N LYS A 323 -11.39 4.43 3.24
CA LYS A 323 -10.38 4.81 2.26
C LYS A 323 -10.94 5.72 1.16
N ASP A 324 -12.15 5.44 0.68
CA ASP A 324 -12.69 6.09 -0.51
C ASP A 324 -13.80 7.12 -0.19
N GLU A 325 -14.28 7.20 1.05
CA GLU A 325 -15.42 8.06 1.50
C GLU A 325 -16.69 7.92 0.63
N ILE A 326 -16.81 6.84 -0.17
CA ILE A 326 -17.80 6.59 -1.22
C ILE A 326 -18.31 5.15 -1.13
N ASP A 327 -19.47 4.87 -1.74
CA ASP A 327 -20.00 3.51 -1.91
C ASP A 327 -18.99 2.62 -2.67
N TYR A 328 -18.42 1.63 -1.96
CA TYR A 328 -17.40 0.71 -2.50
C TYR A 328 -17.81 0.06 -3.83
N GLU A 329 -19.07 -0.35 -3.99
CA GLU A 329 -19.53 -0.97 -5.24
C GLU A 329 -19.45 -0.03 -6.45
N LYS A 330 -19.65 1.26 -6.23
CA LYS A 330 -19.50 2.26 -7.30
C LYS A 330 -18.04 2.44 -7.70
N VAL A 331 -17.13 2.47 -6.71
CA VAL A 331 -15.68 2.52 -6.96
C VAL A 331 -15.21 1.26 -7.66
N LEU A 332 -15.64 0.08 -7.19
CA LEU A 332 -15.34 -1.21 -7.80
C LEU A 332 -15.81 -1.28 -9.27
N GLU A 333 -17.01 -0.80 -9.57
CA GLU A 333 -17.51 -0.75 -10.95
C GLU A 333 -16.67 0.18 -11.83
N GLY A 334 -16.23 1.32 -11.30
CA GLY A 334 -15.32 2.24 -11.99
C GLY A 334 -13.99 1.56 -12.33
N LYS A 335 -13.30 1.02 -11.33
CA LYS A 335 -12.05 0.27 -11.50
C LYS A 335 -12.19 -0.87 -12.52
N ALA A 336 -13.25 -1.67 -12.40
CA ALA A 336 -13.49 -2.78 -13.32
C ALA A 336 -13.73 -2.32 -14.76
N LYS A 337 -14.42 -1.19 -14.97
CA LYS A 337 -14.61 -0.61 -16.31
C LYS A 337 -13.30 -0.13 -16.91
N ASP A 338 -12.45 0.50 -16.13
CA ASP A 338 -11.12 0.91 -16.59
C ASP A 338 -10.28 -0.32 -16.99
N THR A 339 -10.21 -1.34 -16.13
CA THR A 339 -9.52 -2.59 -16.46
C THR A 339 -10.06 -3.24 -17.73
N VAL A 340 -11.39 -3.39 -17.87
CA VAL A 340 -12.01 -3.99 -19.06
C VAL A 340 -11.73 -3.17 -20.32
N ARG A 341 -11.74 -1.83 -20.23
CA ARG A 341 -11.38 -0.95 -21.35
C ARG A 341 -9.94 -1.22 -21.81
N ASP A 342 -9.02 -1.28 -20.85
CA ASP A 342 -7.60 -1.44 -21.12
C ASP A 342 -7.30 -2.86 -21.65
N ASP A 343 -7.88 -3.90 -21.07
CA ASP A 343 -7.76 -5.29 -21.55
C ASP A 343 -8.25 -5.44 -23.01
N MET A 344 -9.40 -4.82 -23.35
CA MET A 344 -9.89 -4.79 -24.73
C MET A 344 -8.94 -4.03 -25.67
N ALA A 345 -8.32 -2.95 -25.18
CA ALA A 345 -7.35 -2.20 -25.97
C ALA A 345 -6.07 -2.99 -26.21
N TYR A 346 -5.52 -3.63 -25.20
CA TYR A 346 -4.37 -4.52 -25.35
C TYR A 346 -4.65 -5.64 -26.36
N GLN A 347 -5.80 -6.29 -26.24
CA GLN A 347 -6.18 -7.33 -27.21
C GLN A 347 -6.30 -6.76 -28.64
N LEU A 348 -6.83 -5.56 -28.82
CA LEU A 348 -6.94 -4.94 -30.15
C LEU A 348 -5.58 -4.51 -30.71
N PHE A 349 -4.69 -3.95 -29.89
CA PHE A 349 -3.31 -3.67 -30.30
C PHE A 349 -2.56 -4.94 -30.71
N TYR A 350 -2.69 -6.01 -29.92
CA TYR A 350 -2.11 -7.32 -30.22
C TYR A 350 -2.56 -7.85 -31.58
N GLN A 351 -3.86 -7.80 -31.85
CA GLN A 351 -4.43 -8.24 -33.12
C GLN A 351 -3.99 -7.36 -34.29
N ASN A 352 -4.01 -6.03 -34.13
CA ASN A 352 -3.63 -5.08 -35.17
C ASN A 352 -2.13 -5.19 -35.55
N ALA A 353 -1.29 -5.48 -34.56
CA ALA A 353 0.15 -5.65 -34.78
C ALA A 353 0.51 -7.07 -35.32
N GLY A 354 -0.44 -8.02 -35.30
CA GLY A 354 -0.21 -9.41 -35.72
C GLY A 354 0.79 -10.12 -34.81
N LEU A 355 0.84 -9.76 -33.52
CA LEU A 355 1.72 -10.38 -32.54
C LEU A 355 1.32 -11.82 -32.28
N THR A 356 2.28 -12.62 -31.87
CA THR A 356 2.08 -14.02 -31.47
C THR A 356 2.86 -14.33 -30.21
N ILE A 357 2.37 -15.29 -29.44
CA ILE A 357 3.04 -15.83 -28.26
C ILE A 357 3.44 -17.27 -28.59
N SER A 358 4.73 -17.56 -28.48
CA SER A 358 5.25 -18.92 -28.63
C SER A 358 5.23 -19.68 -27.30
N ASP A 359 5.41 -21.01 -27.35
CA ASP A 359 5.58 -21.81 -26.13
C ASP A 359 6.84 -21.40 -25.35
N ASP A 360 7.90 -20.93 -26.02
CA ASP A 360 9.11 -20.45 -25.38
C ASP A 360 8.85 -19.12 -24.63
N ASP A 361 8.10 -18.18 -25.24
CA ASP A 361 7.67 -16.95 -24.57
C ASP A 361 6.85 -17.25 -23.31
N TYR A 362 5.92 -18.20 -23.42
CA TYR A 362 5.07 -18.60 -22.31
C TYR A 362 5.86 -19.21 -21.16
N ASN A 363 6.78 -20.13 -21.47
CA ASN A 363 7.62 -20.77 -20.45
C ASN A 363 8.57 -19.77 -19.79
N ALA A 364 9.20 -18.88 -20.55
CA ALA A 364 10.04 -17.82 -20.01
C ALA A 364 9.25 -16.87 -19.08
N TYR A 365 8.01 -16.55 -19.45
CA TYR A 365 7.13 -15.72 -18.63
C TYR A 365 6.76 -16.39 -17.30
N LEU A 366 6.48 -17.70 -17.31
CA LEU A 366 6.24 -18.45 -16.07
C LEU A 366 7.47 -18.47 -15.15
N GLU A 367 8.66 -18.64 -15.72
CA GLU A 367 9.92 -18.62 -14.95
C GLU A 367 10.19 -17.24 -14.33
N SER A 368 9.99 -16.17 -15.08
CA SER A 368 10.26 -14.79 -14.63
C SER A 368 9.27 -14.30 -13.59
N THR A 369 7.99 -14.69 -13.70
CA THR A 369 6.92 -14.20 -12.82
C THR A 369 6.60 -15.11 -11.64
N GLY A 370 6.97 -16.40 -11.73
CA GLY A 370 6.56 -17.41 -10.76
C GLY A 370 5.08 -17.78 -10.81
N MET A 371 4.34 -17.31 -11.82
CA MET A 371 2.93 -17.70 -12.01
C MET A 371 2.79 -19.17 -12.34
N THR A 372 1.65 -19.76 -11.98
CA THR A 372 1.32 -21.14 -12.29
C THR A 372 -0.10 -21.25 -12.84
N GLU A 373 -0.32 -22.23 -13.74
CA GLU A 373 -1.67 -22.49 -14.27
C GLU A 373 -2.66 -22.91 -13.17
N GLU A 374 -2.18 -23.57 -12.12
CA GLU A 374 -3.02 -23.97 -10.98
C GLU A 374 -3.56 -22.78 -10.20
N ALA A 375 -2.72 -21.77 -9.96
CA ALA A 375 -3.10 -20.61 -9.16
C ALA A 375 -3.77 -19.49 -9.98
N ASN A 376 -3.36 -19.30 -11.23
CA ASN A 376 -3.75 -18.14 -12.02
C ASN A 376 -4.64 -18.50 -13.23
N GLY A 377 -4.59 -19.75 -13.69
CA GLY A 377 -5.25 -20.20 -14.91
C GLY A 377 -4.53 -19.75 -16.19
N LYS A 378 -4.49 -20.61 -17.19
CA LYS A 378 -3.77 -20.38 -18.45
C LYS A 378 -4.23 -19.13 -19.18
N GLY A 379 -5.56 -18.91 -19.28
CA GLY A 379 -6.11 -17.76 -19.99
C GLY A 379 -5.64 -16.41 -19.40
N TYR A 380 -5.57 -16.31 -18.08
CA TYR A 380 -5.07 -15.10 -17.42
C TYR A 380 -3.57 -14.89 -17.67
N ILE A 381 -2.75 -15.94 -17.55
CA ILE A 381 -1.31 -15.86 -17.80
C ILE A 381 -1.05 -15.40 -19.23
N MET A 382 -1.75 -15.99 -20.21
CA MET A 382 -1.66 -15.60 -21.61
C MET A 382 -2.11 -14.16 -21.86
N GLN A 383 -3.12 -13.67 -21.14
CA GLN A 383 -3.56 -12.29 -21.23
C GLN A 383 -2.49 -11.33 -20.69
N GLN A 384 -1.86 -11.64 -19.55
CA GLN A 384 -0.78 -10.81 -19.00
C GLN A 384 0.44 -10.77 -19.95
N LEU A 385 0.81 -11.91 -20.52
CA LEU A 385 1.89 -11.97 -21.51
C LEU A 385 1.54 -11.23 -22.82
N MET A 386 0.26 -11.25 -23.22
CA MET A 386 -0.23 -10.43 -24.34
C MET A 386 -0.03 -8.93 -24.04
N HIS A 387 -0.33 -8.47 -22.83
CA HIS A 387 -0.12 -7.09 -22.42
C HIS A 387 1.35 -6.69 -22.50
N GLU A 388 2.26 -7.53 -22.00
CA GLU A 388 3.71 -7.31 -22.07
C GLU A 388 4.17 -7.19 -23.53
N LYS A 389 3.80 -8.15 -24.39
CA LYS A 389 4.14 -8.11 -25.82
C LYS A 389 3.63 -6.85 -26.53
N VAL A 390 2.45 -6.35 -26.15
CA VAL A 390 1.91 -5.10 -26.70
C VAL A 390 2.71 -3.90 -26.22
N ILE A 391 3.07 -3.85 -24.95
CA ILE A 391 3.91 -2.75 -24.43
C ILE A 391 5.27 -2.73 -25.17
N ASP A 392 5.91 -3.88 -25.34
CA ASP A 392 7.19 -3.96 -26.06
C ASP A 392 7.08 -3.52 -27.52
N ASP A 393 5.99 -3.91 -28.18
CA ASP A 393 5.71 -3.46 -29.56
C ASP A 393 5.47 -1.95 -29.62
N LEU A 394 4.68 -1.40 -28.70
CA LEU A 394 4.40 0.04 -28.62
C LEU A 394 5.63 0.86 -28.31
N LYS A 395 6.53 0.41 -27.41
CA LYS A 395 7.82 1.08 -27.14
C LYS A 395 8.62 1.36 -28.41
N THR A 396 8.50 0.50 -29.42
CA THR A 396 9.20 0.63 -30.70
C THR A 396 8.51 1.56 -31.70
N LYS A 397 7.22 1.86 -31.52
CA LYS A 397 6.38 2.53 -32.53
C LYS A 397 5.98 3.95 -32.15
N VAL A 398 5.89 4.25 -30.87
CA VAL A 398 5.48 5.59 -30.40
C VAL A 398 6.64 6.57 -30.44
N GLY A 399 6.34 7.85 -30.67
CA GLY A 399 7.26 8.93 -30.38
C GLY A 399 7.33 9.20 -28.88
N THR A 400 8.49 9.59 -28.39
CA THR A 400 8.68 9.96 -26.97
C THR A 400 9.06 11.43 -26.84
N LYS A 401 8.60 12.06 -25.74
CA LYS A 401 9.00 13.40 -25.32
C LYS A 401 9.36 13.33 -23.85
N THR A 402 10.62 13.58 -23.52
CA THR A 402 11.09 13.62 -22.12
C THR A 402 10.57 14.88 -21.42
N VAL A 403 10.05 14.70 -20.20
CA VAL A 403 9.56 15.77 -19.32
C VAL A 403 10.23 15.68 -17.95
N PRO A 404 10.49 16.83 -17.27
CA PRO A 404 11.05 16.83 -15.93
C PRO A 404 10.15 16.06 -14.92
N ALA A 405 10.76 15.48 -13.90
CA ALA A 405 10.04 14.73 -12.87
C ALA A 405 9.01 15.60 -12.10
N GLU A 406 9.29 16.89 -11.89
CA GLU A 406 8.39 17.84 -11.25
C GLU A 406 7.10 18.07 -12.06
N ASP A 407 7.21 18.10 -13.39
CA ASP A 407 6.06 18.30 -14.30
C ASP A 407 5.19 17.02 -14.37
N ALA A 408 5.80 15.85 -14.33
CA ALA A 408 5.10 14.57 -14.30
C ALA A 408 4.27 14.38 -13.01
N ALA A 409 4.78 14.77 -11.86
CA ALA A 409 4.06 14.74 -10.58
C ALA A 409 2.87 15.71 -10.58
N ALA A 410 2.98 16.88 -11.21
CA ALA A 410 1.90 17.84 -11.32
C ALA A 410 0.76 17.35 -12.23
N ALA A 411 1.09 16.64 -13.31
CA ALA A 411 0.11 16.03 -14.21
C ALA A 411 -0.66 14.90 -13.51
N ALA A 412 0.02 14.04 -12.72
CA ALA A 412 -0.62 12.96 -11.97
C ALA A 412 -1.57 13.47 -10.87
N THR A 413 -1.23 14.58 -10.19
CA THR A 413 -2.10 15.20 -9.19
C THR A 413 -3.28 15.97 -9.81
N GLY A 414 -3.12 16.51 -11.01
CA GLY A 414 -4.18 17.16 -11.79
C GLY A 414 -5.23 16.17 -12.31
N ALA A 415 -4.83 14.99 -12.73
CA ALA A 415 -5.73 13.92 -13.20
C ALA A 415 -6.62 13.37 -12.08
N THR A 416 -6.09 13.27 -10.84
CA THR A 416 -6.87 12.85 -9.66
C THR A 416 -7.89 13.90 -9.21
N ALA A 417 -7.64 15.20 -9.46
CA ALA A 417 -8.59 16.29 -9.15
C ALA A 417 -9.74 16.38 -10.17
N ALA A 418 -9.46 16.08 -11.45
CA ALA A 418 -10.48 16.10 -12.53
C ALA A 418 -11.41 14.88 -12.52
N ALA A 419 -11.01 13.79 -11.86
CA ALA A 419 -11.84 12.59 -11.67
C ALA A 419 -12.78 12.70 -10.45
N ALA A 420 -12.67 13.76 -9.65
CA ALA A 420 -13.46 14.02 -8.44
C ALA A 420 -14.53 15.10 -8.63
N GLU A 421 -14.65 15.73 -9.81
CA GLU A 421 -15.75 16.58 -10.23
C GLU A 421 -16.72 15.80 -11.17
#